data_f376120fc654c506ee55f7f9e246282a
#
_entry.id   f376120fc654c506ee55f7f9e246282a
#
_cell.length_a   1.000
_cell.length_b   1.000
_cell.length_c   1.000
_cell.angle_alpha   90.00
_cell.angle_beta   90.00
_cell.angle_gamma   90.00
#
_symmetry.space_group_name_H-M   'P 1'
#
loop_
_entity.id
_entity.type
_entity.pdbx_description
1 polymer ?
#
loop_
_entity_poly.entity_id
_entity_poly.type
_entity_poly.pdbx_seq_one_letter_code
_entity_poly.pdbx_strand_id
1 'polypeptide(L)'
;MNKKKLIFIVDDDPIINMLVIKRFSSEEYRLEAFENGEDCLKALVKKPDLVILDYFFVNDTSKVMNGMEVFDRIKELRPGTPVIMLSGQEKGEIVLELARKGIDDYVIKDSNLIENLNISIKELFDRKG
;
A
#
# COMPACT_ATOMS: atom_id res chain seq x y z
N MET A 1 -18.27 14.95 -13.25
CA MET A 1 -17.08 15.41 -12.54
C MET A 1 -16.28 14.24 -12.03
N ASN A 2 -15.01 14.24 -12.38
CA ASN A 2 -14.14 13.14 -12.01
C ASN A 2 -13.57 13.36 -10.62
N LYS A 3 -13.88 12.44 -9.73
CA LYS A 3 -13.27 12.45 -8.42
C LYS A 3 -11.89 11.82 -8.53
N LYS A 4 -10.95 12.35 -7.79
CA LYS A 4 -9.62 11.75 -7.72
C LYS A 4 -9.70 10.39 -7.04
N LYS A 5 -8.87 9.47 -7.48
CA LYS A 5 -8.69 8.20 -6.78
C LYS A 5 -7.92 8.47 -5.50
N LEU A 6 -8.42 7.98 -4.38
CA LEU A 6 -7.74 8.13 -3.09
C LEU A 6 -6.83 6.94 -2.87
N ILE A 7 -5.55 7.20 -2.68
CA ILE A 7 -4.54 6.18 -2.47
C ILE A 7 -3.88 6.41 -1.11
N PHE A 8 -3.85 5.37 -0.28
CA PHE A 8 -3.12 5.42 0.99
C PHE A 8 -1.73 4.83 0.77
N ILE A 9 -0.70 5.49 1.32
CA ILE A 9 0.65 4.94 1.40
C ILE A 9 1.01 4.77 2.86
N VAL A 10 1.34 3.54 3.26
CA VAL A 10 1.60 3.19 4.65
C VAL A 10 3.01 2.66 4.76
N ASP A 11 3.92 3.47 5.29
CA ASP A 11 5.32 3.12 5.46
C ASP A 11 5.85 3.91 6.64
N ASP A 12 6.65 3.28 7.50
CA ASP A 12 7.22 3.98 8.64
C ASP A 12 8.41 4.86 8.26
N ASP A 13 8.85 4.79 7.02
CA ASP A 13 9.89 5.68 6.49
C ASP A 13 9.23 6.92 5.87
N PRO A 14 9.35 8.10 6.51
CA PRO A 14 8.74 9.31 5.97
C PRO A 14 9.29 9.72 4.62
N ILE A 15 10.52 9.30 4.29
CA ILE A 15 11.11 9.61 2.98
C ILE A 15 10.36 8.85 1.88
N ILE A 16 10.06 7.59 2.10
CA ILE A 16 9.29 6.78 1.15
C ILE A 16 7.90 7.40 0.95
N ASN A 17 7.22 7.73 2.04
CA ASN A 17 5.91 8.34 1.97
C ASN A 17 5.93 9.65 1.18
N MET A 18 6.90 10.51 1.47
CA MET A 18 7.03 11.80 0.78
C MET A 18 7.31 11.60 -0.71
N LEU A 19 8.20 10.66 -1.02
CA LEU A 19 8.56 10.37 -2.41
C LEU A 19 7.34 9.91 -3.21
N VAL A 20 6.57 8.99 -2.65
CA VAL A 20 5.39 8.45 -3.31
C VAL A 20 4.33 9.54 -3.50
N ILE A 21 4.08 10.34 -2.47
CA ILE A 21 3.13 11.46 -2.57
C ILE A 21 3.57 12.41 -3.66
N LYS A 22 4.83 12.81 -3.64
CA LYS A 22 5.35 13.79 -4.60
C LYS A 22 5.25 13.29 -6.05
N ARG A 23 5.55 12.01 -6.25
CA ARG A 23 5.61 11.45 -7.60
C ARG A 23 4.23 11.10 -8.16
N PHE A 24 3.26 10.78 -7.33
CA PHE A 24 1.96 10.30 -7.80
C PHE A 24 0.81 11.28 -7.63
N SER A 25 0.95 12.33 -6.81
CA SER A 25 -0.10 13.32 -6.68
C SER A 25 -0.34 14.02 -8.02
N SER A 26 -1.59 14.08 -8.43
CA SER A 26 -1.94 14.59 -9.75
C SER A 26 -3.41 14.97 -9.77
N GLU A 27 -3.92 15.28 -10.96
CA GLU A 27 -5.35 15.50 -11.12
C GLU A 27 -6.14 14.21 -10.97
N GLU A 28 -5.48 13.05 -11.17
CA GLU A 28 -6.13 11.74 -11.08
C GLU A 28 -6.03 11.12 -9.69
N TYR A 29 -4.95 11.40 -8.95
CA TYR A 29 -4.66 10.72 -7.69
C TYR A 29 -4.47 11.69 -6.54
N ARG A 30 -5.12 11.38 -5.43
CA ARG A 30 -4.90 12.05 -4.16
C ARG A 30 -4.29 11.01 -3.22
N LEU A 31 -3.17 11.36 -2.58
CA LEU A 31 -2.49 10.44 -1.69
C LEU A 31 -2.51 10.94 -0.25
N GLU A 32 -2.65 10.00 0.69
CA GLU A 32 -2.52 10.28 2.12
C GLU A 32 -1.55 9.25 2.69
N ALA A 33 -0.62 9.73 3.51
CA ALA A 33 0.42 8.89 4.08
C ALA A 33 0.18 8.59 5.54
N PHE A 34 0.55 7.39 5.94
CA PHE A 34 0.49 6.94 7.33
C PHE A 34 1.81 6.27 7.68
N GLU A 35 2.30 6.50 8.88
CA GLU A 35 3.57 5.92 9.33
C GLU A 35 3.38 4.62 10.12
N ASN A 36 2.14 4.23 10.35
CA ASN A 36 1.84 2.98 11.02
C ASN A 36 0.49 2.45 10.56
N GLY A 37 0.27 1.16 10.83
CA GLY A 37 -0.95 0.49 10.40
C GLY A 37 -2.18 0.94 11.14
N GLU A 38 -2.04 1.27 12.40
CA GLU A 38 -3.18 1.66 13.24
C GLU A 38 -3.86 2.92 12.71
N ASP A 39 -3.05 3.91 12.33
CA ASP A 39 -3.60 5.15 11.77
C ASP A 39 -4.25 4.91 10.41
N CYS A 40 -3.65 4.04 9.61
CA CYS A 40 -4.24 3.64 8.33
C CYS A 40 -5.61 3.00 8.53
N LEU A 41 -5.70 2.07 9.48
CA LEU A 41 -6.96 1.36 9.74
C LEU A 41 -8.07 2.33 10.19
N LYS A 42 -7.72 3.31 11.02
CA LYS A 42 -8.68 4.33 11.45
C LYS A 42 -9.19 5.15 10.27
N ALA A 43 -8.33 5.38 9.30
CA ALA A 43 -8.66 6.20 8.13
C ALA A 43 -9.42 5.44 7.04
N LEU A 44 -9.64 4.13 7.19
CA LEU A 44 -10.36 3.34 6.19
C LEU A 44 -11.80 3.81 5.97
N VAL A 45 -12.36 4.57 6.93
CA VAL A 45 -13.70 5.16 6.76
C VAL A 45 -13.74 6.11 5.55
N LYS A 46 -12.58 6.61 5.11
CA LYS A 46 -12.50 7.47 3.92
C LYS A 46 -12.64 6.69 2.61
N LYS A 47 -12.68 5.37 2.69
CA LYS A 47 -12.88 4.47 1.54
C LYS A 47 -11.83 4.66 0.46
N PRO A 48 -10.54 4.39 0.76
CA PRO A 48 -9.49 4.52 -0.25
C PRO A 48 -9.74 3.56 -1.42
N ASP A 49 -9.32 3.98 -2.60
CA ASP A 49 -9.40 3.16 -3.81
C ASP A 49 -8.24 2.17 -3.90
N LEU A 50 -7.18 2.41 -3.14
CA LEU A 50 -5.99 1.57 -3.12
C LEU A 50 -5.21 1.84 -1.85
N VAL A 51 -4.64 0.78 -1.25
CA VAL A 51 -3.69 0.92 -0.16
C VAL A 51 -2.35 0.36 -0.61
N ILE A 52 -1.31 1.18 -0.54
CA ILE A 52 0.07 0.75 -0.79
C ILE A 52 0.68 0.56 0.59
N LEU A 53 1.08 -0.66 0.90
CA LEU A 53 1.38 -1.08 2.26
C LEU A 53 2.78 -1.68 2.37
N ASP A 54 3.60 -1.11 3.24
CA ASP A 54 4.91 -1.68 3.53
C ASP A 54 4.73 -3.01 4.27
N TYR A 55 5.40 -4.04 3.79
CA TYR A 55 5.35 -5.35 4.44
C TYR A 55 6.06 -5.34 5.80
N PHE A 56 7.17 -4.64 5.87
CA PHE A 56 8.04 -4.69 7.04
C PHE A 56 8.20 -3.31 7.68
N PHE A 57 7.50 -3.09 8.78
CA PHE A 57 7.69 -1.86 9.55
C PHE A 57 8.88 -2.05 10.46
N VAL A 58 9.95 -1.28 10.21
CA VAL A 58 11.15 -1.31 11.02
C VAL A 58 10.88 -0.50 12.28
N ASN A 59 10.33 -1.16 13.27
CA ASN A 59 9.95 -0.50 14.49
C ASN A 59 10.41 -1.33 15.68
N ASP A 60 11.03 -0.68 16.63
CA ASP A 60 11.58 -1.33 17.81
C ASP A 60 10.52 -1.77 18.81
N THR A 61 9.29 -1.35 18.63
CA THR A 61 8.24 -1.72 19.57
C THR A 61 7.46 -2.89 19.05
N SER A 62 7.40 -3.94 19.81
CA SER A 62 6.64 -5.15 19.50
C SER A 62 5.14 -4.91 19.48
N LYS A 63 4.70 -3.68 19.73
CA LYS A 63 3.28 -3.33 19.80
C LYS A 63 2.73 -2.81 18.49
N VAL A 64 3.56 -2.61 17.48
CA VAL A 64 3.12 -2.08 16.20
C VAL A 64 2.80 -3.23 15.26
N MET A 65 1.66 -3.15 14.60
CA MET A 65 1.25 -4.16 13.64
C MET A 65 2.22 -4.19 12.45
N ASN A 66 2.60 -5.38 12.01
CA ASN A 66 3.40 -5.52 10.81
C ASN A 66 2.49 -5.46 9.57
N GLY A 67 3.10 -5.43 8.38
CA GLY A 67 2.35 -5.29 7.14
C GLY A 67 1.33 -6.41 6.92
N MET A 68 1.66 -7.64 7.28
CA MET A 68 0.74 -8.76 7.12
C MET A 68 -0.49 -8.61 8.01
N GLU A 69 -0.30 -8.18 9.25
CA GLU A 69 -1.41 -7.97 10.16
C GLU A 69 -2.32 -6.83 9.69
N VAL A 70 -1.71 -5.74 9.18
CA VAL A 70 -2.49 -4.63 8.62
C VAL A 70 -3.28 -5.10 7.40
N PHE A 71 -2.65 -5.89 6.53
CA PHE A 71 -3.32 -6.44 5.37
C PHE A 71 -4.53 -7.28 5.77
N ASP A 72 -4.37 -8.17 6.75
CA ASP A 72 -5.46 -9.00 7.24
C ASP A 72 -6.62 -8.16 7.76
N ARG A 73 -6.31 -7.09 8.50
CA ARG A 73 -7.35 -6.19 9.03
C ARG A 73 -8.06 -5.42 7.92
N ILE A 74 -7.31 -4.98 6.91
CA ILE A 74 -7.93 -4.29 5.77
C ILE A 74 -8.92 -5.23 5.08
N LYS A 75 -8.54 -6.49 4.87
CA LYS A 75 -9.41 -7.47 4.22
C LYS A 75 -10.65 -7.77 5.04
N GLU A 76 -10.55 -7.75 6.37
CA GLU A 76 -11.73 -7.91 7.22
C GLU A 76 -12.66 -6.72 7.16
N LEU A 77 -12.10 -5.51 7.22
CA LEU A 77 -12.88 -4.28 7.33
C LEU A 77 -13.38 -3.77 5.98
N ARG A 78 -12.58 -3.94 4.95
CA ARG A 78 -12.88 -3.44 3.61
C ARG A 78 -12.40 -4.45 2.56
N PRO A 79 -13.06 -5.59 2.42
CA PRO A 79 -12.57 -6.68 1.55
C PRO A 79 -12.43 -6.28 0.08
N GLY A 80 -13.15 -5.26 -0.37
CA GLY A 80 -13.06 -4.80 -1.75
C GLY A 80 -11.92 -3.85 -2.03
N THR A 81 -11.18 -3.41 -1.01
CA THR A 81 -10.08 -2.46 -1.19
C THR A 81 -8.83 -3.18 -1.66
N PRO A 82 -8.29 -2.84 -2.84
CA PRO A 82 -7.06 -3.48 -3.31
C PRO A 82 -5.84 -3.03 -2.53
N VAL A 83 -4.86 -3.92 -2.42
CA VAL A 83 -3.63 -3.67 -1.69
C VAL A 83 -2.43 -4.04 -2.56
N ILE A 84 -1.49 -3.10 -2.68
CA ILE A 84 -0.17 -3.36 -3.25
C ILE A 84 0.81 -3.41 -2.10
N MET A 85 1.58 -4.49 -2.00
CA MET A 85 2.56 -4.63 -0.93
C MET A 85 3.92 -4.14 -1.39
N LEU A 86 4.56 -3.29 -0.59
CA LEU A 86 5.95 -2.88 -0.81
C LEU A 86 6.84 -3.69 0.11
N SER A 87 7.99 -4.11 -0.40
CA SER A 87 8.89 -4.93 0.38
C SER A 87 10.33 -4.76 -0.05
N GLY A 88 11.25 -4.95 0.89
CA GLY A 88 12.68 -4.89 0.62
C GLY A 88 13.13 -6.06 -0.26
N GLN A 89 13.22 -7.22 0.33
CA GLN A 89 13.61 -8.44 -0.38
C GLN A 89 13.04 -9.63 0.37
N GLU A 90 11.82 -10.00 0.02
CA GLU A 90 11.18 -11.11 0.70
C GLU A 90 11.47 -12.42 -0.02
N LYS A 91 11.50 -13.49 0.76
CA LYS A 91 11.68 -14.83 0.21
C LYS A 91 10.46 -15.22 -0.61
N GLY A 92 10.68 -16.08 -1.61
CA GLY A 92 9.61 -16.55 -2.48
C GLY A 92 8.41 -17.11 -1.74
N GLU A 93 8.64 -17.80 -0.62
CA GLU A 93 7.54 -18.38 0.18
C GLU A 93 6.65 -17.29 0.80
N ILE A 94 7.23 -16.13 1.15
CA ILE A 94 6.44 -15.01 1.66
C ILE A 94 5.59 -14.43 0.55
N VAL A 95 6.16 -14.27 -0.64
CA VAL A 95 5.43 -13.78 -1.80
C VAL A 95 4.27 -14.71 -2.14
N LEU A 96 4.51 -16.03 -2.09
CA LEU A 96 3.45 -17.02 -2.32
C LEU A 96 2.34 -16.91 -1.29
N GLU A 97 2.69 -16.71 -0.03
CA GLU A 97 1.69 -16.54 1.02
C GLU A 97 0.84 -15.29 0.80
N LEU A 98 1.47 -14.19 0.43
CA LEU A 98 0.75 -12.97 0.11
C LEU A 98 -0.21 -13.19 -1.07
N ALA A 99 0.26 -13.90 -2.10
CA ALA A 99 -0.57 -14.22 -3.25
C ALA A 99 -1.79 -15.06 -2.86
N ARG A 100 -1.59 -16.04 -1.99
CA ARG A 100 -2.69 -16.89 -1.50
C ARG A 100 -3.71 -16.10 -0.69
N LYS A 101 -3.26 -15.06 0.00
CA LYS A 101 -4.13 -14.20 0.80
C LYS A 101 -4.88 -13.17 -0.03
N GLY A 102 -4.58 -13.07 -1.32
CA GLY A 102 -5.32 -12.20 -2.21
C GLY A 102 -4.74 -10.81 -2.38
N ILE A 103 -3.43 -10.65 -2.20
CA ILE A 103 -2.77 -9.39 -2.48
C ILE A 103 -2.89 -9.08 -3.98
N ASP A 104 -3.07 -7.81 -4.31
CA ASP A 104 -3.27 -7.42 -5.71
C ASP A 104 -1.95 -7.28 -6.46
N ASP A 105 -0.90 -6.83 -5.81
CA ASP A 105 0.43 -6.78 -6.41
C ASP A 105 1.50 -6.64 -5.35
N TYR A 106 2.75 -6.78 -5.77
CA TYR A 106 3.91 -6.80 -4.91
C TYR A 106 5.03 -6.04 -5.61
N VAL A 107 5.57 -5.02 -4.98
CA VAL A 107 6.60 -4.16 -5.57
C VAL A 107 7.80 -4.08 -4.63
N ILE A 108 8.98 -4.30 -5.19
CA ILE A 108 10.22 -4.28 -4.41
C ILE A 108 10.73 -2.84 -4.24
N LYS A 109 11.19 -2.52 -3.02
CA LYS A 109 11.78 -1.23 -2.71
C LYS A 109 13.24 -1.19 -3.17
N ASP A 110 13.43 -0.98 -4.45
CA ASP A 110 14.76 -0.83 -5.03
C ASP A 110 14.82 0.45 -5.87
N SER A 111 15.85 0.61 -6.68
CA SER A 111 16.02 1.81 -7.50
C SER A 111 14.89 1.99 -8.52
N ASN A 112 14.13 0.94 -8.80
CA ASN A 112 13.01 0.99 -9.75
C ASN A 112 11.64 1.08 -9.06
N LEU A 113 11.61 1.39 -7.78
CA LEU A 113 10.37 1.43 -7.00
C LEU A 113 9.29 2.28 -7.64
N ILE A 114 9.62 3.53 -7.98
CA ILE A 114 8.61 4.46 -8.51
C ILE A 114 8.11 4.00 -9.87
N GLU A 115 8.99 3.55 -10.74
CA GLU A 115 8.63 3.06 -12.05
C GLU A 115 7.71 1.84 -11.96
N ASN A 116 8.10 0.86 -11.14
CA ASN A 116 7.32 -0.36 -10.99
C ASN A 116 5.99 -0.10 -10.28
N LEU A 117 5.98 0.79 -9.31
CA LEU A 117 4.76 1.16 -8.62
C LEU A 117 3.79 1.88 -9.56
N ASN A 118 4.30 2.73 -10.44
CA ASN A 118 3.49 3.40 -11.45
C ASN A 118 2.80 2.38 -12.38
N ILE A 119 3.55 1.38 -12.83
CA ILE A 119 3.01 0.32 -13.67
C ILE A 119 1.91 -0.44 -12.91
N SER A 120 2.19 -0.81 -11.68
CA SER A 120 1.24 -1.56 -10.85
C SER A 120 -0.06 -0.79 -10.64
N ILE A 121 0.03 0.48 -10.28
CA ILE A 121 -1.14 1.32 -10.05
C ILE A 121 -2.00 1.43 -11.31
N LYS A 122 -1.36 1.69 -12.45
CA LYS A 122 -2.08 1.82 -13.72
C LYS A 122 -2.77 0.53 -14.11
N GLU A 123 -2.08 -0.58 -14.01
CA GLU A 123 -2.67 -1.88 -14.34
C GLU A 123 -3.87 -2.18 -13.45
N LEU A 124 -3.75 -1.88 -12.18
CA LEU A 124 -4.82 -2.14 -11.22
C LEU A 124 -6.07 -1.34 -11.54
N PHE A 125 -5.92 -0.03 -11.80
CA PHE A 125 -7.07 0.82 -12.08
C PHE A 125 -7.65 0.55 -13.48
N ASP A 126 -6.84 0.16 -14.44
CA ASP A 126 -7.32 -0.20 -15.77
C ASP A 126 -8.19 -1.46 -15.70
N ARG A 127 -7.80 -2.44 -14.88
CA ARG A 127 -8.60 -3.65 -14.71
C ARG A 127 -9.95 -3.37 -14.06
N LYS A 128 -10.00 -2.37 -13.19
CA LYS A 128 -11.22 -2.00 -12.48
C LYS A 128 -12.10 -1.05 -13.27
N GLY A 129 -11.48 -0.37 -14.19
CA GLY A 129 -12.17 0.61 -15.01
C GLY A 129 -13.03 -0.02 -16.04
#